data_18bc94077d01971014c2de4d153b6c33
#
_entry.id   18bc94077d01971014c2de4d153b6c33
#
_cell.length_a   1.000
_cell.length_b   1.000
_cell.length_c   1.000
_cell.angle_alpha   90.00
_cell.angle_beta   90.00
_cell.angle_gamma   90.00
#
_symmetry.space_group_name_H-M   'P 1'
#
loop_
_entity.id
_entity.type
_entity.pdbx_description
1 polymer ?
#
loop_
_entity_poly.entity_id
_entity_poly.type
_entity_poly.pdbx_seq_one_letter_code
_entity_poly.pdbx_strand_id
1 'polypeptide(L)'
;MCRYYSGLVYGGGMNKLLKLLQDGRFHSGRELGEALGVSRSAVWKHLQRVQSETALLLYKVPGRGYRLAEPLSLLDEDKLVPRMRAMGWALHLFDTLDSTNAEALRLLASGQAPLLVLAEAQSAGRGRRGRQWVSPFGQNLYCSLALEVHGGARQLSGMSLVVGLAVMQTLRQMGLPQAGLKWPNDVYVDGRKISGILLELTGDPADQCHVVAGIGVNVNMHEAEGIDQPWTSLNEWIGMVDRNELALTLAGKLKTYLDQHASTGFSGLRDEWEASHIWQHRRCTLSTGTQEFSGTVLGVDHQGGLRLMIDGVERSFSGGELSLRLDQ
;
A
#
# COMPACT_ATOMS: atom_id res chain seq x y z
N MET A 1 -25.97 -11.34 14.55
CA MET A 1 -26.34 -10.06 13.90
C MET A 1 -25.20 -9.09 14.18
N CYS A 2 -24.10 -9.18 13.42
CA CYS A 2 -22.91 -8.33 13.60
C CYS A 2 -23.21 -6.94 13.04
N ARG A 3 -23.21 -5.94 13.89
CA ARG A 3 -23.24 -4.53 13.48
C ARG A 3 -21.86 -4.22 12.90
N TYR A 4 -21.78 -4.04 11.59
CA TYR A 4 -20.62 -3.48 10.91
C TYR A 4 -20.48 -2.02 11.36
N TYR A 5 -19.43 -1.72 12.12
CA TYR A 5 -19.02 -0.36 12.36
C TYR A 5 -18.27 0.11 11.10
N SER A 6 -18.95 0.82 10.22
CA SER A 6 -18.31 1.71 9.27
C SER A 6 -17.73 2.88 10.07
N GLY A 7 -16.44 2.84 10.33
CA GLY A 7 -15.72 3.93 10.96
C GLY A 7 -15.57 5.11 10.01
N LEU A 8 -16.67 5.76 9.65
CA LEU A 8 -16.67 7.03 8.95
C LEU A 8 -16.30 8.13 9.96
N VAL A 9 -15.06 8.58 9.94
CA VAL A 9 -14.56 9.69 10.76
C VAL A 9 -14.67 11.04 10.03
N TYR A 10 -15.51 11.16 8.99
CA TYR A 10 -15.84 12.47 8.44
C TYR A 10 -17.34 12.71 8.40
N GLY A 11 -17.74 13.91 8.82
CA GLY A 11 -19.11 14.38 8.61
C GLY A 11 -19.42 14.37 7.11
N GLY A 12 -20.49 13.67 6.72
CA GLY A 12 -20.88 13.33 5.34
C GLY A 12 -20.90 14.44 4.27
N GLY A 13 -20.58 15.68 4.63
CA GLY A 13 -20.50 16.83 3.72
C GLY A 13 -19.14 16.99 3.03
N MET A 14 -18.02 16.62 3.68
CA MET A 14 -16.68 16.85 3.10
C MET A 14 -16.36 15.81 2.01
N ASN A 15 -16.62 14.54 2.26
CA ASN A 15 -16.44 13.48 1.26
C ASN A 15 -17.32 13.71 0.02
N LYS A 16 -18.60 14.12 0.20
CA LYS A 16 -19.47 14.49 -0.90
C LYS A 16 -18.93 15.68 -1.72
N LEU A 17 -18.38 16.70 -1.06
CA LEU A 17 -17.76 17.85 -1.73
C LEU A 17 -16.53 17.42 -2.53
N LEU A 18 -15.65 16.62 -1.97
CA LEU A 18 -14.47 16.10 -2.66
C LEU A 18 -14.86 15.21 -3.86
N LYS A 19 -15.90 14.35 -3.72
CA LYS A 19 -16.44 13.55 -4.83
C LYS A 19 -16.96 14.42 -5.99
N LEU A 20 -17.50 15.63 -5.72
CA LEU A 20 -17.91 16.57 -6.77
C LEU A 20 -16.73 17.27 -7.44
N LEU A 21 -15.64 17.52 -6.71
CA LEU A 21 -14.48 18.26 -7.20
C LEU A 21 -13.37 17.37 -7.78
N GLN A 22 -13.47 16.04 -7.60
CA GLN A 22 -12.40 15.09 -7.98
C GLN A 22 -12.08 15.08 -9.48
N ASP A 23 -13.01 15.57 -10.32
CA ASP A 23 -12.81 15.67 -11.77
C ASP A 23 -11.84 16.79 -12.19
N GLY A 24 -11.40 17.65 -11.24
CA GLY A 24 -10.51 18.77 -11.47
C GLY A 24 -11.12 19.91 -12.28
N ARG A 25 -12.45 19.89 -12.53
CA ARG A 25 -13.17 20.93 -13.27
C ARG A 25 -13.67 22.03 -12.33
N PHE A 26 -14.02 23.19 -12.92
CA PHE A 26 -14.66 24.26 -12.17
C PHE A 26 -16.13 23.98 -11.89
N HIS A 27 -16.51 24.02 -10.63
CA HIS A 27 -17.89 23.92 -10.14
C HIS A 27 -18.28 25.22 -9.47
N SER A 28 -19.44 25.77 -9.81
CA SER A 28 -19.94 27.00 -9.17
C SER A 28 -20.34 26.71 -7.72
N GLY A 29 -20.21 27.72 -6.84
CA GLY A 29 -20.66 27.58 -5.45
C GLY A 29 -22.18 27.35 -5.31
N ARG A 30 -22.98 27.65 -6.36
CA ARG A 30 -24.40 27.34 -6.43
C ARG A 30 -24.62 25.84 -6.71
N GLU A 31 -23.99 25.32 -7.77
CA GLU A 31 -24.05 23.89 -8.12
C GLU A 31 -23.62 23.00 -6.94
N LEU A 32 -22.48 23.34 -6.30
CA LEU A 32 -22.01 22.62 -5.12
C LEU A 32 -23.01 22.69 -3.96
N GLY A 33 -23.61 23.87 -3.73
CA GLY A 33 -24.63 24.07 -2.70
C GLY A 33 -25.90 23.23 -2.95
N GLU A 34 -26.39 23.22 -4.18
CA GLU A 34 -27.53 22.42 -4.62
C GLU A 34 -27.25 20.93 -4.45
N ALA A 35 -26.10 20.44 -4.93
CA ALA A 35 -25.70 19.03 -4.82
C ALA A 35 -25.49 18.55 -3.37
N LEU A 36 -25.04 19.44 -2.49
CA LEU A 36 -24.82 19.14 -1.07
C LEU A 36 -26.05 19.42 -0.18
N GLY A 37 -27.08 20.09 -0.71
CA GLY A 37 -28.23 20.54 0.08
C GLY A 37 -27.90 21.65 1.10
N VAL A 38 -26.90 22.52 0.81
CA VAL A 38 -26.42 23.54 1.74
C VAL A 38 -26.31 24.92 1.08
N SER A 39 -26.20 25.97 1.89
CA SER A 39 -26.02 27.33 1.38
C SER A 39 -24.63 27.51 0.77
N ARG A 40 -24.48 28.50 -0.11
CA ARG A 40 -23.20 28.89 -0.71
C ARG A 40 -22.14 29.27 0.34
N SER A 41 -22.53 29.88 1.46
CA SER A 41 -21.65 30.19 2.58
C SER A 41 -21.18 28.93 3.32
N ALA A 42 -22.01 27.90 3.41
CA ALA A 42 -21.62 26.62 3.96
C ALA A 42 -20.66 25.86 3.03
N VAL A 43 -20.87 25.91 1.71
CA VAL A 43 -19.91 25.39 0.71
C VAL A 43 -18.53 25.99 0.94
N TRP A 44 -18.43 27.31 1.13
CA TRP A 44 -17.15 27.98 1.35
C TRP A 44 -16.47 27.46 2.65
N LYS A 45 -17.22 27.29 3.73
CA LYS A 45 -16.70 26.70 4.97
C LYS A 45 -16.19 25.27 4.77
N HIS A 46 -16.91 24.46 4.03
CA HIS A 46 -16.48 23.07 3.69
C HIS A 46 -15.18 23.11 2.86
N LEU A 47 -15.04 24.01 1.88
CA LEU A 47 -13.82 24.15 1.08
C LEU A 47 -12.61 24.54 1.92
N GLN A 48 -12.79 25.48 2.88
CA GLN A 48 -11.72 25.86 3.82
C GLN A 48 -11.29 24.66 4.69
N ARG A 49 -12.27 23.87 5.14
CA ARG A 49 -12.01 22.67 5.92
C ARG A 49 -11.24 21.63 5.10
N VAL A 50 -11.64 21.37 3.85
CA VAL A 50 -10.90 20.49 2.93
C VAL A 50 -9.44 20.93 2.84
N GLN A 51 -9.17 22.21 2.58
CA GLN A 51 -7.79 22.71 2.48
C GLN A 51 -6.98 22.48 3.76
N SER A 52 -7.57 22.78 4.93
CA SER A 52 -6.86 22.65 6.21
C SER A 52 -6.59 21.22 6.63
N GLU A 53 -7.49 20.28 6.28
CA GLU A 53 -7.40 18.89 6.72
C GLU A 53 -6.66 17.96 5.72
N THR A 54 -6.66 18.31 4.42
CA THR A 54 -6.09 17.44 3.37
C THR A 54 -4.85 18.01 2.70
N ALA A 55 -4.51 19.28 2.95
CA ALA A 55 -3.49 20.05 2.23
C ALA A 55 -3.70 20.12 0.70
N LEU A 56 -4.89 19.75 0.20
CA LEU A 56 -5.23 19.84 -1.22
C LEU A 56 -5.30 21.29 -1.68
N LEU A 57 -4.68 21.59 -2.81
CA LEU A 57 -4.74 22.91 -3.41
C LEU A 57 -6.07 23.13 -4.13
N LEU A 58 -6.78 24.20 -3.75
CA LEU A 58 -8.05 24.62 -4.32
C LEU A 58 -7.90 25.97 -5.03
N TYR A 59 -8.34 26.03 -6.27
CA TYR A 59 -8.45 27.28 -7.02
C TYR A 59 -9.87 27.84 -6.93
N LYS A 60 -9.93 29.17 -6.72
CA LYS A 60 -11.16 29.96 -6.77
C LYS A 60 -11.03 31.01 -7.86
N VAL A 61 -11.91 30.99 -8.85
CA VAL A 61 -11.95 31.97 -9.95
C VAL A 61 -13.31 32.64 -9.98
N PRO A 62 -13.37 33.98 -9.88
CA PRO A 62 -14.64 34.72 -10.02
C PRO A 62 -15.35 34.38 -11.32
N GLY A 63 -16.66 34.11 -11.23
CA GLY A 63 -17.48 33.72 -12.37
C GLY A 63 -17.37 32.26 -12.80
N ARG A 64 -16.30 31.51 -12.40
CA ARG A 64 -16.12 30.10 -12.73
C ARG A 64 -16.39 29.15 -11.56
N GLY A 65 -16.10 29.60 -10.32
CA GLY A 65 -16.29 28.77 -9.11
C GLY A 65 -15.00 28.20 -8.54
N TYR A 66 -15.04 26.95 -8.12
CA TYR A 66 -13.95 26.25 -7.40
C TYR A 66 -13.54 24.98 -8.15
N ARG A 67 -12.25 24.64 -8.08
CA ARG A 67 -11.74 23.33 -8.52
C ARG A 67 -10.54 22.90 -7.69
N LEU A 68 -10.24 21.62 -7.67
CA LEU A 68 -8.94 21.12 -7.22
C LEU A 68 -7.84 21.51 -8.24
N ALA A 69 -6.61 21.66 -7.76
CA ALA A 69 -5.46 21.91 -8.65
C ALA A 69 -5.29 20.77 -9.64
N GLU A 70 -5.45 19.53 -9.16
CA GLU A 70 -5.36 18.29 -9.92
C GLU A 70 -6.60 17.42 -9.68
N PRO A 71 -6.98 16.58 -10.65
CA PRO A 71 -8.03 15.59 -10.44
C PRO A 71 -7.58 14.55 -9.40
N LEU A 72 -8.54 13.95 -8.70
CA LEU A 72 -8.32 12.88 -7.74
C LEU A 72 -9.06 11.61 -8.16
N SER A 73 -8.55 10.47 -7.74
CA SER A 73 -9.26 9.20 -7.79
C SER A 73 -9.56 8.73 -6.37
N LEU A 74 -10.64 9.25 -5.78
CA LEU A 74 -11.03 8.91 -4.42
C LEU A 74 -11.48 7.44 -4.32
N LEU A 75 -11.19 6.82 -3.18
CA LEU A 75 -11.68 5.49 -2.86
C LEU A 75 -13.20 5.53 -2.63
N ASP A 76 -13.91 4.62 -3.26
CA ASP A 76 -15.37 4.58 -3.27
C ASP A 76 -15.91 3.33 -2.59
N GLU A 77 -16.51 3.51 -1.42
CA GLU A 77 -17.07 2.44 -0.61
C GLU A 77 -18.13 1.61 -1.39
N ASP A 78 -18.98 2.28 -2.16
CA ASP A 78 -20.04 1.64 -2.94
C ASP A 78 -19.46 0.72 -4.03
N LYS A 79 -18.30 1.05 -4.57
CA LYS A 79 -17.58 0.23 -5.55
C LYS A 79 -16.78 -0.90 -4.90
N LEU A 80 -16.11 -0.60 -3.80
CA LEU A 80 -15.11 -1.48 -3.20
C LEU A 80 -15.72 -2.57 -2.32
N VAL A 81 -16.62 -2.21 -1.39
CA VAL A 81 -17.15 -3.13 -0.36
C VAL A 81 -17.83 -4.37 -0.95
N PRO A 82 -18.74 -4.26 -1.93
CA PRO A 82 -19.41 -5.44 -2.48
C PRO A 82 -18.42 -6.41 -3.16
N ARG A 83 -17.47 -5.86 -3.93
CA ARG A 83 -16.50 -6.66 -4.69
C ARG A 83 -15.46 -7.30 -3.78
N MET A 84 -14.96 -6.60 -2.76
CA MET A 84 -14.02 -7.15 -1.78
C MET A 84 -14.67 -8.22 -0.91
N ARG A 85 -15.94 -8.01 -0.50
CA ARG A 85 -16.72 -9.04 0.21
C ARG A 85 -16.90 -10.30 -0.62
N ALA A 86 -17.15 -10.19 -1.91
CA ALA A 86 -17.24 -11.34 -2.82
C ALA A 86 -15.94 -12.13 -2.92
N MET A 87 -14.79 -11.50 -2.67
CA MET A 87 -13.46 -12.13 -2.57
C MET A 87 -13.15 -12.68 -1.16
N GLY A 88 -14.04 -12.48 -0.19
CA GLY A 88 -13.86 -12.94 1.19
C GLY A 88 -13.20 -11.92 2.13
N TRP A 89 -13.01 -10.66 1.69
CA TRP A 89 -12.39 -9.62 2.51
C TRP A 89 -13.43 -8.77 3.23
N ALA A 90 -13.25 -8.55 4.54
CA ALA A 90 -13.89 -7.45 5.25
C ALA A 90 -13.10 -6.17 4.96
N LEU A 91 -13.73 -5.15 4.36
CA LEU A 91 -13.10 -3.87 4.06
C LEU A 91 -13.47 -2.82 5.09
N HIS A 92 -12.45 -2.11 5.59
CA HIS A 92 -12.57 -0.89 6.37
C HIS A 92 -11.91 0.26 5.61
N LEU A 93 -12.67 1.30 5.32
CA LEU A 93 -12.23 2.46 4.54
C LEU A 93 -12.26 3.72 5.41
N PHE A 94 -11.15 4.47 5.38
CA PHE A 94 -10.98 5.70 6.17
C PHE A 94 -10.49 6.84 5.28
N ASP A 95 -10.88 8.07 5.63
CA ASP A 95 -10.35 9.25 4.97
C ASP A 95 -8.93 9.55 5.48
N THR A 96 -8.73 9.55 6.79
CA THR A 96 -7.39 9.75 7.39
C THR A 96 -7.23 8.89 8.64
N LEU A 97 -6.07 8.28 8.78
CA LEU A 97 -5.64 7.50 9.93
C LEU A 97 -4.25 7.95 10.39
N ASP A 98 -3.84 7.50 11.56
CA ASP A 98 -2.42 7.49 11.94
C ASP A 98 -1.64 6.53 11.04
N SER A 99 -2.07 5.27 10.95
CA SER A 99 -1.49 4.23 10.12
C SER A 99 -2.51 3.13 9.84
N THR A 100 -2.61 2.68 8.59
CA THR A 100 -3.47 1.54 8.23
C THR A 100 -3.05 0.26 8.96
N ASN A 101 -1.75 0.04 9.22
CA ASN A 101 -1.28 -1.08 10.05
C ASN A 101 -1.74 -0.95 11.50
N ALA A 102 -1.65 0.24 12.09
CA ALA A 102 -2.09 0.43 13.47
C ALA A 102 -3.60 0.18 13.61
N GLU A 103 -4.41 0.62 12.64
CA GLU A 103 -5.84 0.36 12.64
C GLU A 103 -6.14 -1.14 12.42
N ALA A 104 -5.44 -1.79 11.50
CA ALA A 104 -5.57 -3.23 11.30
C ALA A 104 -5.29 -4.03 12.58
N LEU A 105 -4.25 -3.64 13.35
CA LEU A 105 -3.96 -4.25 14.66
C LEU A 105 -5.10 -4.01 15.68
N ARG A 106 -5.69 -2.79 15.70
CA ARG A 106 -6.85 -2.48 16.57
C ARG A 106 -8.07 -3.35 16.23
N LEU A 107 -8.35 -3.53 14.93
CA LEU A 107 -9.46 -4.36 14.45
C LEU A 107 -9.24 -5.86 14.74
N LEU A 108 -8.02 -6.36 14.58
CA LEU A 108 -7.66 -7.73 14.97
C LEU A 108 -7.90 -8.00 16.46
N ALA A 109 -7.55 -7.05 17.32
CA ALA A 109 -7.80 -7.17 18.78
C ALA A 109 -9.29 -7.28 19.11
N SER A 110 -10.20 -6.88 18.21
CA SER A 110 -11.64 -7.07 18.31
C SER A 110 -12.19 -8.36 17.68
N GLY A 111 -11.30 -9.26 17.25
CA GLY A 111 -11.65 -10.56 16.67
C GLY A 111 -12.11 -10.52 15.21
N GLN A 112 -11.70 -9.50 14.47
CA GLN A 112 -12.01 -9.37 13.04
C GLN A 112 -10.82 -9.85 12.20
N ALA A 113 -11.02 -10.88 11.38
CA ALA A 113 -10.08 -11.38 10.36
C ALA A 113 -10.82 -12.31 9.38
N PRO A 114 -10.42 -12.45 8.10
CA PRO A 114 -9.44 -11.61 7.40
C PRO A 114 -10.02 -10.25 6.99
N LEU A 115 -9.21 -9.21 7.02
CA LEU A 115 -9.67 -7.87 6.67
C LEU A 115 -8.63 -7.06 5.87
N LEU A 116 -9.14 -6.04 5.17
CA LEU A 116 -8.36 -5.00 4.51
C LEU A 116 -8.72 -3.64 5.12
N VAL A 117 -7.70 -2.85 5.44
CA VAL A 117 -7.84 -1.44 5.82
C VAL A 117 -7.28 -0.59 4.71
N LEU A 118 -8.08 0.35 4.20
CA LEU A 118 -7.66 1.36 3.22
C LEU A 118 -7.84 2.76 3.81
N ALA A 119 -6.99 3.68 3.43
CA ALA A 119 -7.11 5.10 3.80
C ALA A 119 -6.75 6.03 2.65
N GLU A 120 -7.35 7.24 2.63
CA GLU A 120 -6.98 8.30 1.70
C GLU A 120 -5.67 8.97 2.09
N ALA A 121 -5.37 9.04 3.40
CA ALA A 121 -4.13 9.60 3.93
C ALA A 121 -3.70 8.91 5.24
N GLN A 122 -2.40 8.99 5.56
CA GLN A 122 -1.86 8.61 6.86
C GLN A 122 -1.07 9.78 7.47
N SER A 123 -1.37 10.12 8.73
CA SER A 123 -0.63 11.17 9.46
C SER A 123 0.68 10.67 10.06
N ALA A 124 0.82 9.37 10.26
CA ALA A 124 2.01 8.71 10.81
C ALA A 124 2.30 7.39 10.06
N GLY A 125 2.31 7.44 8.73
CA GLY A 125 2.65 6.31 7.88
C GLY A 125 4.03 5.76 8.20
N ARG A 126 4.18 4.43 8.31
CA ARG A 126 5.40 3.76 8.76
C ARG A 126 6.03 2.92 7.66
N GLY A 127 7.36 3.00 7.59
CA GLY A 127 8.21 2.09 6.86
C GLY A 127 9.11 1.30 7.81
N ARG A 128 9.94 0.41 7.28
CA ARG A 128 10.93 -0.34 8.05
C ARG A 128 12.01 0.59 8.61
N ARG A 129 12.64 0.18 9.71
CA ARG A 129 13.78 0.88 10.32
C ARG A 129 13.44 2.30 10.77
N GLY A 130 12.20 2.51 11.27
CA GLY A 130 11.74 3.80 11.76
C GLY A 130 11.52 4.87 10.68
N ARG A 131 11.59 4.51 9.39
CA ARG A 131 11.31 5.46 8.30
C ARG A 131 9.84 5.80 8.24
N GLN A 132 9.56 7.01 7.80
CA GLN A 132 8.21 7.44 7.48
C GLN A 132 7.82 7.01 6.07
N TRP A 133 6.56 6.64 5.88
CA TRP A 133 5.93 6.48 4.56
C TRP A 133 5.12 7.73 4.25
N VAL A 134 5.53 8.51 3.27
CA VAL A 134 4.86 9.75 2.84
C VAL A 134 3.49 9.39 2.28
N SER A 135 2.44 9.99 2.84
CA SER A 135 1.05 9.55 2.61
C SER A 135 0.10 10.71 2.33
N PRO A 136 0.30 11.48 1.22
CA PRO A 136 -0.58 12.58 0.86
C PRO A 136 -2.00 12.11 0.54
N PHE A 137 -2.99 12.94 0.84
CA PHE A 137 -4.41 12.64 0.69
C PHE A 137 -4.78 12.37 -0.77
N GLY A 138 -5.46 11.26 -1.03
CA GLY A 138 -6.07 10.96 -2.32
C GLY A 138 -5.11 10.59 -3.45
N GLN A 139 -3.79 10.47 -3.19
CA GLN A 139 -2.81 10.30 -4.27
C GLN A 139 -2.29 8.86 -4.41
N ASN A 140 -2.11 8.14 -3.31
CA ASN A 140 -1.48 6.82 -3.30
C ASN A 140 -2.43 5.75 -2.77
N LEU A 141 -2.05 4.49 -2.81
CA LEU A 141 -2.77 3.41 -2.15
C LEU A 141 -2.06 3.07 -0.84
N TYR A 142 -2.77 3.25 0.28
CA TYR A 142 -2.37 2.83 1.61
C TYR A 142 -3.29 1.71 2.04
N CYS A 143 -2.77 0.50 2.05
CA CYS A 143 -3.53 -0.72 2.32
C CYS A 143 -2.83 -1.54 3.40
N SER A 144 -3.60 -2.06 4.36
CA SER A 144 -3.11 -3.07 5.28
C SER A 144 -4.01 -4.30 5.21
N LEU A 145 -3.40 -5.43 4.91
CA LEU A 145 -4.00 -6.75 5.02
C LEU A 145 -3.79 -7.26 6.43
N ALA A 146 -4.84 -7.78 7.07
CA ALA A 146 -4.72 -8.45 8.36
C ALA A 146 -5.30 -9.86 8.30
N LEU A 147 -4.49 -10.83 8.74
CA LEU A 147 -4.79 -12.25 8.70
C LEU A 147 -4.53 -12.89 10.06
N GLU A 148 -5.34 -13.86 10.40
CA GLU A 148 -5.03 -14.86 11.41
C GLU A 148 -4.24 -16.00 10.75
N VAL A 149 -3.12 -16.37 11.35
CA VAL A 149 -2.23 -17.41 10.83
C VAL A 149 -2.16 -18.57 11.81
N HIS A 150 -2.57 -19.73 11.35
CA HIS A 150 -2.49 -21.00 12.07
C HIS A 150 -1.36 -21.85 11.47
N GLY A 151 -0.63 -22.60 12.29
CA GLY A 151 0.42 -23.51 11.81
C GLY A 151 1.85 -22.99 11.97
N GLY A 152 2.04 -21.94 12.75
CA GLY A 152 3.35 -21.51 13.25
C GLY A 152 4.26 -20.89 12.21
N ALA A 153 5.56 -20.90 12.50
CA ALA A 153 6.60 -20.20 11.73
C ALA A 153 6.64 -20.55 10.23
N ARG A 154 6.20 -21.75 9.83
CA ARG A 154 6.17 -22.16 8.42
C ARG A 154 5.24 -21.29 7.58
N GLN A 155 4.08 -20.91 8.11
CA GLN A 155 3.10 -20.09 7.42
C GLN A 155 3.50 -18.60 7.39
N LEU A 156 4.43 -18.20 8.25
CA LEU A 156 5.00 -16.84 8.27
C LEU A 156 6.17 -16.70 7.30
N SER A 157 6.82 -17.83 6.95
CA SER A 157 8.01 -17.83 6.11
C SER A 157 7.72 -17.26 4.74
N GLY A 158 8.54 -16.30 4.31
CA GLY A 158 8.41 -15.67 3.01
C GLY A 158 7.18 -14.77 2.81
N MET A 159 6.35 -14.53 3.83
CA MET A 159 5.09 -13.77 3.71
C MET A 159 5.28 -12.39 3.06
N SER A 160 6.35 -11.66 3.41
CA SER A 160 6.67 -10.38 2.75
C SER A 160 6.92 -10.54 1.26
N LEU A 161 7.56 -11.63 0.86
CA LEU A 161 7.87 -11.93 -0.53
C LEU A 161 6.61 -12.33 -1.30
N VAL A 162 5.70 -13.08 -0.67
CA VAL A 162 4.38 -13.45 -1.21
C VAL A 162 3.54 -12.20 -1.48
N VAL A 163 3.44 -11.30 -0.50
CA VAL A 163 2.75 -10.01 -0.67
C VAL A 163 3.43 -9.18 -1.77
N GLY A 164 4.77 -9.21 -1.84
CA GLY A 164 5.54 -8.56 -2.91
C GLY A 164 5.16 -9.07 -4.30
N LEU A 165 5.02 -10.39 -4.47
CA LEU A 165 4.53 -10.99 -5.72
C LEU A 165 3.14 -10.48 -6.09
N ALA A 166 2.20 -10.47 -5.14
CA ALA A 166 0.85 -9.96 -5.37
C ALA A 166 0.85 -8.49 -5.83
N VAL A 167 1.65 -7.64 -5.18
CA VAL A 167 1.80 -6.23 -5.55
C VAL A 167 2.42 -6.09 -6.95
N MET A 168 3.52 -6.77 -7.22
CA MET A 168 4.20 -6.73 -8.51
C MET A 168 3.27 -7.16 -9.64
N GLN A 169 2.56 -8.27 -9.48
CA GLN A 169 1.61 -8.77 -10.49
C GLN A 169 0.41 -7.84 -10.66
N THR A 170 0.00 -7.14 -9.60
CA THR A 170 -0.98 -6.05 -9.70
C THR A 170 -0.46 -4.94 -10.60
N LEU A 171 0.75 -4.45 -10.35
CA LEU A 171 1.36 -3.39 -11.15
C LEU A 171 1.54 -3.79 -12.62
N ARG A 172 1.96 -5.03 -12.88
CA ARG A 172 2.08 -5.59 -14.23
C ARG A 172 0.72 -5.62 -14.94
N GLN A 173 -0.31 -6.06 -14.27
CA GLN A 173 -1.68 -6.08 -14.82
C GLN A 173 -2.21 -4.66 -15.07
N MET A 174 -1.80 -3.67 -14.28
CA MET A 174 -2.16 -2.26 -14.47
C MET A 174 -1.38 -1.57 -15.61
N GLY A 175 -0.45 -2.25 -16.27
CA GLY A 175 0.30 -1.72 -17.41
C GLY A 175 1.78 -1.44 -17.15
N LEU A 176 2.37 -1.95 -16.08
CA LEU A 176 3.79 -1.84 -15.77
C LEU A 176 4.50 -3.20 -15.84
N PRO A 177 4.69 -3.79 -17.02
CA PRO A 177 5.29 -5.13 -17.17
C PRO A 177 6.73 -5.20 -16.63
N GLN A 178 7.45 -4.08 -16.56
CA GLN A 178 8.81 -3.98 -16.03
C GLN A 178 8.89 -3.91 -14.49
N ALA A 179 7.75 -3.94 -13.77
CA ALA A 179 7.78 -4.01 -12.32
C ALA A 179 8.50 -5.27 -11.84
N GLY A 180 9.43 -5.11 -10.89
CA GLY A 180 10.25 -6.19 -10.36
C GLY A 180 10.42 -6.10 -8.85
N LEU A 181 10.85 -7.19 -8.25
CA LEU A 181 10.99 -7.35 -6.80
C LEU A 181 12.40 -6.99 -6.33
N LYS A 182 12.48 -6.33 -5.20
CA LYS A 182 13.73 -6.12 -4.48
C LYS A 182 13.61 -6.66 -3.06
N TRP A 183 14.44 -7.63 -2.74
CA TRP A 183 14.49 -8.19 -1.39
C TRP A 183 14.81 -7.12 -0.33
N PRO A 184 14.17 -7.16 0.85
CA PRO A 184 13.19 -8.17 1.27
C PRO A 184 11.73 -7.78 1.03
N ASN A 185 11.39 -6.55 0.64
CA ASN A 185 10.04 -6.03 0.84
C ASN A 185 9.63 -4.89 -0.10
N ASP A 186 10.35 -4.67 -1.17
CA ASP A 186 10.10 -3.53 -2.05
C ASP A 186 9.77 -3.98 -3.48
N VAL A 187 9.00 -3.17 -4.18
CA VAL A 187 8.77 -3.29 -5.63
C VAL A 187 9.36 -2.06 -6.33
N TYR A 188 10.05 -2.30 -7.41
CA TYR A 188 10.79 -1.31 -8.18
C TYR A 188 10.35 -1.30 -9.64
N VAL A 189 10.49 -0.13 -10.26
CA VAL A 189 10.35 0.09 -11.70
C VAL A 189 11.53 0.96 -12.14
N ASP A 190 12.32 0.47 -13.07
CA ASP A 190 13.50 1.17 -13.61
C ASP A 190 14.42 1.75 -12.52
N GLY A 191 14.82 0.90 -11.58
CA GLY A 191 15.72 1.27 -10.48
C GLY A 191 15.11 2.19 -9.41
N ARG A 192 13.82 2.56 -9.51
CA ARG A 192 13.12 3.45 -8.59
C ARG A 192 12.01 2.71 -7.84
N LYS A 193 11.89 2.99 -6.55
CA LYS A 193 10.89 2.35 -5.69
C LYS A 193 9.48 2.85 -6.00
N ILE A 194 8.55 1.92 -6.26
CA ILE A 194 7.14 2.21 -6.47
C ILE A 194 6.25 1.73 -5.32
N SER A 195 6.68 0.67 -4.62
CA SER A 195 5.92 0.11 -3.48
C SER A 195 6.85 -0.41 -2.39
N GLY A 196 6.36 -0.36 -1.15
CA GLY A 196 6.99 -0.95 0.02
C GLY A 196 5.99 -1.73 0.86
N ILE A 197 6.48 -2.81 1.48
CA ILE A 197 5.68 -3.71 2.33
C ILE A 197 6.26 -3.70 3.73
N LEU A 198 5.39 -3.55 4.75
CA LEU A 198 5.76 -3.61 6.15
C LEU A 198 4.96 -4.70 6.85
N LEU A 199 5.61 -5.79 7.23
CA LEU A 199 5.00 -6.82 8.05
C LEU A 199 5.13 -6.49 9.54
N GLU A 200 4.04 -6.64 10.26
CA GLU A 200 3.97 -6.62 11.72
C GLU A 200 3.26 -7.88 12.20
N LEU A 201 3.78 -8.45 13.28
CA LEU A 201 3.27 -9.68 13.89
C LEU A 201 2.77 -9.38 15.30
N THR A 202 1.68 -10.02 15.70
CA THR A 202 1.18 -9.99 17.08
C THR A 202 0.64 -11.36 17.47
N GLY A 203 0.74 -11.71 18.76
CA GLY A 203 0.43 -13.05 19.26
C GLY A 203 1.67 -13.94 19.36
N ASP A 204 1.45 -15.23 19.59
CA ASP A 204 2.51 -16.23 19.70
C ASP A 204 2.75 -16.91 18.35
N PRO A 205 3.93 -16.73 17.72
CA PRO A 205 4.24 -17.41 16.45
C PRO A 205 4.25 -18.93 16.52
N ALA A 206 4.32 -19.51 17.73
CA ALA A 206 4.31 -20.97 17.92
C ALA A 206 2.89 -21.54 18.00
N ASP A 207 1.87 -20.72 18.27
CA ASP A 207 0.48 -21.13 18.42
C ASP A 207 -0.43 -20.36 17.46
N GLN A 208 -1.04 -19.29 17.90
CA GLN A 208 -1.94 -18.43 17.13
C GLN A 208 -1.33 -17.03 17.04
N CYS A 209 -1.07 -16.62 15.83
CA CYS A 209 -0.58 -15.26 15.61
C CYS A 209 -1.37 -14.57 14.50
N HIS A 210 -1.26 -13.26 14.50
CA HIS A 210 -1.83 -12.40 13.47
C HIS A 210 -0.71 -11.71 12.71
N VAL A 211 -0.89 -11.61 11.40
CA VAL A 211 0.00 -10.89 10.49
C VAL A 211 -0.73 -9.67 9.98
N VAL A 212 -0.10 -8.52 10.09
CA VAL A 212 -0.51 -7.30 9.40
C VAL A 212 0.54 -6.97 8.34
N ALA A 213 0.12 -6.95 7.08
CA ALA A 213 0.96 -6.56 5.96
C ALA A 213 0.53 -5.18 5.44
N GLY A 214 1.27 -4.14 5.83
CA GLY A 214 1.11 -2.79 5.26
C GLY A 214 1.70 -2.72 3.87
N ILE A 215 0.93 -2.23 2.93
CA ILE A 215 1.27 -2.10 1.51
C ILE A 215 1.07 -0.65 1.12
N GLY A 216 2.17 0.06 0.85
CA GLY A 216 2.15 1.39 0.27
C GLY A 216 2.49 1.31 -1.21
N VAL A 217 1.63 1.85 -2.09
CA VAL A 217 1.90 1.96 -3.52
C VAL A 217 1.81 3.41 -3.94
N ASN A 218 2.86 3.91 -4.58
CA ASN A 218 2.85 5.24 -5.19
C ASN A 218 2.02 5.19 -6.47
N VAL A 219 0.91 5.93 -6.52
CA VAL A 219 -0.07 5.81 -7.61
C VAL A 219 -0.12 7.08 -8.45
N ASN A 220 -0.71 8.14 -7.93
CA ASN A 220 -0.91 9.41 -8.64
C ASN A 220 -0.05 10.56 -8.09
N MET A 221 0.84 10.27 -7.16
CA MET A 221 1.76 11.25 -6.57
C MET A 221 2.82 11.67 -7.59
N HIS A 222 2.98 12.99 -7.79
CA HIS A 222 3.96 13.58 -8.70
C HIS A 222 5.17 14.14 -7.98
N GLU A 223 4.96 14.70 -6.80
CA GLU A 223 5.98 15.33 -5.98
C GLU A 223 5.85 14.88 -4.54
N ALA A 224 6.97 14.74 -3.86
CA ALA A 224 6.99 14.45 -2.44
C ALA A 224 8.26 14.99 -1.81
N GLU A 225 8.11 15.72 -0.72
CA GLU A 225 9.21 16.10 0.15
C GLU A 225 9.49 14.97 1.16
N GLY A 226 10.74 14.85 1.61
CA GLY A 226 11.14 13.93 2.67
C GLY A 226 11.35 12.47 2.22
N ILE A 227 11.38 12.18 0.94
CA ILE A 227 11.76 10.84 0.42
C ILE A 227 13.24 10.87 0.04
N ASP A 228 14.07 10.16 0.80
CA ASP A 228 15.53 10.12 0.72
C ASP A 228 16.10 9.10 -0.29
N GLN A 229 15.25 8.49 -1.12
CA GLN A 229 15.64 7.47 -2.09
C GLN A 229 14.96 7.68 -3.44
N PRO A 230 15.52 7.18 -4.56
CA PRO A 230 14.83 7.21 -5.84
C PRO A 230 13.48 6.51 -5.78
N TRP A 231 12.42 7.21 -6.16
CA TRP A 231 11.06 6.70 -6.19
C TRP A 231 10.35 7.08 -7.50
N THR A 232 9.27 6.37 -7.79
CA THR A 232 8.38 6.65 -8.92
C THR A 232 6.94 6.31 -8.53
N SER A 233 5.98 6.69 -9.37
CA SER A 233 4.56 6.37 -9.23
C SER A 233 3.99 5.80 -10.52
N LEU A 234 2.83 5.14 -10.45
CA LEU A 234 2.11 4.63 -11.63
C LEU A 234 1.82 5.74 -12.63
N ASN A 235 1.40 6.92 -12.14
CA ASN A 235 1.03 8.06 -12.98
C ASN A 235 2.15 8.51 -13.93
N GLU A 236 3.41 8.43 -13.49
CA GLU A 236 4.56 8.80 -14.32
C GLU A 236 4.69 7.91 -15.57
N TRP A 237 4.21 6.66 -15.52
CA TRP A 237 4.36 5.68 -16.59
C TRP A 237 3.12 5.54 -17.46
N ILE A 238 1.94 5.57 -16.87
CA ILE A 238 0.68 5.21 -17.54
C ILE A 238 -0.41 6.28 -17.40
N GLY A 239 -0.06 7.45 -16.85
CA GLY A 239 -1.02 8.51 -16.56
C GLY A 239 -1.87 8.23 -15.31
N MET A 240 -2.91 9.03 -15.13
CA MET A 240 -3.77 8.94 -13.95
C MET A 240 -4.46 7.58 -13.84
N VAL A 241 -4.33 6.96 -12.67
CA VAL A 241 -4.84 5.61 -12.35
C VAL A 241 -6.08 5.69 -11.46
N ASP A 242 -7.11 4.89 -11.78
CA ASP A 242 -8.22 4.64 -10.85
C ASP A 242 -7.75 3.76 -9.69
N ARG A 243 -7.64 4.37 -8.49
CA ARG A 243 -7.20 3.69 -7.27
C ARG A 243 -8.18 2.61 -6.80
N ASN A 244 -9.45 2.68 -7.20
CA ASN A 244 -10.43 1.64 -6.88
C ASN A 244 -10.14 0.36 -7.67
N GLU A 245 -9.87 0.47 -8.97
CA GLU A 245 -9.49 -0.69 -9.79
C GLU A 245 -8.13 -1.27 -9.35
N LEU A 246 -7.17 -0.42 -8.98
CA LEU A 246 -5.90 -0.88 -8.40
C LEU A 246 -6.12 -1.66 -7.10
N ALA A 247 -6.94 -1.14 -6.17
CA ALA A 247 -7.23 -1.79 -4.89
C ALA A 247 -7.94 -3.15 -5.08
N LEU A 248 -8.89 -3.22 -6.01
CA LEU A 248 -9.61 -4.46 -6.33
C LEU A 248 -8.70 -5.50 -6.98
N THR A 249 -7.85 -5.07 -7.90
CA THR A 249 -6.85 -5.94 -8.54
C THR A 249 -5.88 -6.49 -7.51
N LEU A 250 -5.39 -5.62 -6.60
CA LEU A 250 -4.51 -6.02 -5.50
C LEU A 250 -5.19 -7.05 -4.57
N ALA A 251 -6.43 -6.79 -4.17
CA ALA A 251 -7.18 -7.70 -3.30
C ALA A 251 -7.35 -9.10 -3.93
N GLY A 252 -7.59 -9.16 -5.24
CA GLY A 252 -7.67 -10.42 -5.98
C GLY A 252 -6.32 -11.14 -6.06
N LYS A 253 -5.23 -10.42 -6.33
CA LYS A 253 -3.87 -11.00 -6.34
C LYS A 253 -3.45 -11.48 -4.96
N LEU A 254 -3.71 -10.68 -3.91
CA LEU A 254 -3.44 -11.10 -2.53
C LEU A 254 -4.14 -12.43 -2.22
N LYS A 255 -5.43 -12.56 -2.55
CA LYS A 255 -6.13 -13.83 -2.34
C LYS A 255 -5.45 -14.99 -3.07
N THR A 256 -5.15 -14.84 -4.36
CA THR A 256 -4.52 -15.89 -5.17
C THR A 256 -3.19 -16.36 -4.58
N TYR A 257 -2.30 -15.41 -4.25
CA TYR A 257 -0.97 -15.74 -3.75
C TYR A 257 -0.98 -16.26 -2.32
N LEU A 258 -1.91 -15.80 -1.48
CA LEU A 258 -2.08 -16.31 -0.12
C LEU A 258 -2.67 -17.74 -0.13
N ASP A 259 -3.64 -18.02 -0.98
CA ASP A 259 -4.20 -19.37 -1.14
C ASP A 259 -3.12 -20.37 -1.64
N GLN A 260 -2.27 -19.94 -2.58
CA GLN A 260 -1.13 -20.73 -3.05
C GLN A 260 -0.10 -20.94 -1.95
N HIS A 261 0.27 -19.88 -1.22
CA HIS A 261 1.19 -19.97 -0.09
C HIS A 261 0.65 -20.88 1.02
N ALA A 262 -0.63 -20.83 1.33
CA ALA A 262 -1.26 -21.72 2.31
C ALA A 262 -1.15 -23.18 1.89
N SER A 263 -1.25 -23.51 0.60
CA SER A 263 -1.20 -24.88 0.08
C SER A 263 0.22 -25.41 -0.09
N THR A 264 1.14 -24.64 -0.65
CA THR A 264 2.50 -25.11 -1.03
C THR A 264 3.64 -24.50 -0.22
N GLY A 265 3.34 -23.53 0.65
CA GLY A 265 4.35 -22.70 1.31
C GLY A 265 5.03 -21.74 0.32
N PHE A 266 6.01 -20.98 0.80
CA PHE A 266 6.78 -20.09 -0.06
C PHE A 266 7.58 -20.85 -1.13
N SER A 267 7.93 -22.10 -0.88
CA SER A 267 8.65 -22.95 -1.84
C SER A 267 7.94 -23.06 -3.20
N GLY A 268 6.60 -23.06 -3.21
CA GLY A 268 5.82 -23.11 -4.45
C GLY A 268 5.79 -21.78 -5.23
N LEU A 269 6.26 -20.70 -4.64
CA LEU A 269 6.30 -19.35 -5.22
C LEU A 269 7.73 -18.85 -5.47
N ARG A 270 8.71 -19.62 -5.01
CA ARG A 270 10.13 -19.23 -5.01
C ARG A 270 10.65 -18.93 -6.42
N ASP A 271 10.40 -19.80 -7.37
CA ASP A 271 10.93 -19.67 -8.73
C ASP A 271 10.37 -18.42 -9.43
N GLU A 272 9.07 -18.14 -9.25
CA GLU A 272 8.44 -16.90 -9.75
C GLU A 272 9.04 -15.67 -9.10
N TRP A 273 9.32 -15.73 -7.79
CA TRP A 273 9.93 -14.64 -7.07
C TRP A 273 11.36 -14.37 -7.56
N GLU A 274 12.20 -15.40 -7.68
CA GLU A 274 13.58 -15.29 -8.16
C GLU A 274 13.64 -14.78 -9.60
N ALA A 275 12.75 -15.25 -10.48
CA ALA A 275 12.64 -14.75 -11.86
C ALA A 275 12.22 -13.27 -11.95
N SER A 276 11.63 -12.75 -10.87
CA SER A 276 11.17 -11.35 -10.79
C SER A 276 12.11 -10.45 -9.98
N HIS A 277 13.17 -11.00 -9.38
CA HIS A 277 14.10 -10.26 -8.54
C HIS A 277 15.06 -9.43 -9.39
N ILE A 278 15.04 -8.10 -9.25
CA ILE A 278 15.76 -7.15 -10.13
C ILE A 278 17.29 -7.25 -10.02
N TRP A 279 17.80 -7.84 -8.96
CA TRP A 279 19.25 -8.01 -8.74
C TRP A 279 19.68 -9.48 -8.70
N GLN A 280 18.89 -10.37 -9.28
CA GLN A 280 19.27 -11.78 -9.43
C GLN A 280 20.61 -11.91 -10.17
N HIS A 281 21.54 -12.68 -9.61
CA HIS A 281 22.91 -12.87 -10.12
C HIS A 281 23.77 -11.60 -10.20
N ARG A 282 23.36 -10.51 -9.54
CA ARG A 282 24.15 -9.29 -9.46
C ARG A 282 24.96 -9.27 -8.17
N ARG A 283 26.12 -8.56 -8.21
CA ARG A 283 26.89 -8.28 -7.00
C ARG A 283 26.21 -7.22 -6.17
N CYS A 284 25.99 -7.50 -4.90
CA CYS A 284 25.27 -6.65 -3.98
C CYS A 284 25.93 -6.63 -2.60
N THR A 285 25.73 -5.54 -1.87
CA THR A 285 26.10 -5.42 -0.47
C THR A 285 24.85 -5.48 0.41
N LEU A 286 24.86 -6.42 1.36
CA LEU A 286 23.85 -6.59 2.40
C LEU A 286 24.35 -5.95 3.70
N SER A 287 23.62 -4.95 4.20
CA SER A 287 23.92 -4.29 5.48
C SER A 287 22.98 -4.78 6.57
N THR A 288 23.55 -5.15 7.73
CA THR A 288 22.80 -5.65 8.92
C THR A 288 22.74 -4.61 10.04
N GLY A 289 23.02 -3.36 9.75
CA GLY A 289 23.17 -2.29 10.75
C GLY A 289 24.60 -2.14 11.24
N THR A 290 25.26 -3.22 11.65
CA THR A 290 26.65 -3.21 12.17
C THR A 290 27.66 -3.87 11.24
N GLN A 291 27.22 -4.72 10.32
CA GLN A 291 28.09 -5.47 9.41
C GLN A 291 27.61 -5.35 7.97
N GLU A 292 28.55 -5.43 7.05
CA GLU A 292 28.28 -5.47 5.62
C GLU A 292 28.84 -6.76 5.02
N PHE A 293 28.08 -7.35 4.12
CA PHE A 293 28.43 -8.56 3.40
C PHE A 293 28.27 -8.31 1.90
N SER A 294 29.38 -8.31 1.16
CA SER A 294 29.33 -8.16 -0.30
C SER A 294 29.42 -9.53 -0.97
N GLY A 295 28.51 -9.78 -1.90
CA GLY A 295 28.45 -11.06 -2.59
C GLY A 295 27.52 -11.05 -3.79
N THR A 296 27.51 -12.15 -4.54
CA THR A 296 26.59 -12.33 -5.66
C THR A 296 25.26 -12.93 -5.18
N VAL A 297 24.15 -12.33 -5.56
CA VAL A 297 22.81 -12.83 -5.22
C VAL A 297 22.55 -14.16 -5.95
N LEU A 298 22.28 -15.21 -5.18
CA LEU A 298 21.91 -16.54 -5.68
C LEU A 298 20.40 -16.75 -5.76
N GLY A 299 19.63 -15.89 -5.11
CA GLY A 299 18.18 -16.00 -4.95
C GLY A 299 17.78 -16.03 -3.48
N VAL A 300 16.72 -16.76 -3.16
CA VAL A 300 16.22 -16.93 -1.80
C VAL A 300 16.11 -18.40 -1.43
N ASP A 301 16.14 -18.70 -0.14
CA ASP A 301 15.91 -20.06 0.36
C ASP A 301 14.40 -20.37 0.48
N HIS A 302 14.08 -21.58 0.95
CA HIS A 302 12.70 -22.05 1.11
C HIS A 302 11.88 -21.30 2.17
N GLN A 303 12.55 -20.48 2.99
CA GLN A 303 11.93 -19.62 4.01
C GLN A 303 11.90 -18.13 3.59
N GLY A 304 12.41 -17.81 2.39
CA GLY A 304 12.51 -16.42 1.89
C GLY A 304 13.75 -15.67 2.36
N GLY A 305 14.72 -16.35 2.99
CA GLY A 305 16.03 -15.78 3.33
C GLY A 305 16.85 -15.52 2.06
N LEU A 306 17.56 -14.39 2.02
CA LEU A 306 18.44 -14.05 0.89
C LEU A 306 19.68 -14.95 0.89
N ARG A 307 20.01 -15.52 -0.27
CA ARG A 307 21.21 -16.33 -0.49
C ARG A 307 22.25 -15.52 -1.25
N LEU A 308 23.44 -15.38 -0.66
CA LEU A 308 24.59 -14.71 -1.28
C LEU A 308 25.78 -15.67 -1.41
N MET A 309 26.50 -15.58 -2.54
CA MET A 309 27.81 -16.18 -2.72
C MET A 309 28.87 -15.17 -2.26
N ILE A 310 29.54 -15.44 -1.15
CA ILE A 310 30.56 -14.58 -0.53
C ILE A 310 31.86 -15.38 -0.45
N ASP A 311 32.90 -14.92 -1.13
CA ASP A 311 34.25 -15.57 -1.16
C ASP A 311 34.19 -17.09 -1.47
N GLY A 312 33.31 -17.47 -2.42
CA GLY A 312 33.13 -18.88 -2.82
C GLY A 312 32.26 -19.71 -1.88
N VAL A 313 31.72 -19.12 -0.82
CA VAL A 313 30.84 -19.80 0.15
C VAL A 313 29.44 -19.22 0.09
N GLU A 314 28.43 -20.10 -0.04
CA GLU A 314 27.04 -19.69 0.06
C GLU A 314 26.65 -19.39 1.50
N ARG A 315 26.00 -18.24 1.72
CA ARG A 315 25.44 -17.83 3.01
C ARG A 315 23.99 -17.41 2.83
N SER A 316 23.12 -17.81 3.77
CA SER A 316 21.72 -17.41 3.83
C SER A 316 21.51 -16.39 4.94
N PHE A 317 20.68 -15.37 4.65
CA PHE A 317 20.36 -14.28 5.55
C PHE A 317 18.85 -14.14 5.66
N SER A 318 18.31 -14.29 6.85
CA SER A 318 16.88 -14.25 7.11
C SER A 318 16.53 -13.21 8.16
N GLY A 319 15.37 -12.56 8.00
CA GLY A 319 14.73 -11.69 8.98
C GLY A 319 15.46 -10.37 9.28
N GLY A 320 14.89 -9.63 10.19
CA GLY A 320 15.48 -8.47 10.80
C GLY A 320 15.63 -7.22 9.92
N GLU A 321 16.45 -6.31 10.39
CA GLU A 321 16.69 -5.00 9.78
C GLU A 321 17.78 -5.07 8.70
N LEU A 322 17.56 -5.85 7.66
CA LEU A 322 18.49 -6.02 6.55
C LEU A 322 18.19 -5.06 5.40
N SER A 323 19.22 -4.57 4.74
CA SER A 323 19.13 -3.70 3.56
C SER A 323 20.08 -4.18 2.47
N LEU A 324 19.53 -4.50 1.29
CA LEU A 324 20.30 -4.90 0.12
C LEU A 324 20.51 -3.70 -0.80
N ARG A 325 21.75 -3.50 -1.28
CA ARG A 325 22.11 -2.47 -2.25
C ARG A 325 22.92 -3.09 -3.37
N LEU A 326 22.71 -2.59 -4.60
CA LEU A 326 23.54 -2.96 -5.73
C LEU A 326 24.91 -2.34 -5.57
N ASP A 327 25.98 -3.11 -5.79
CA ASP A 327 27.34 -2.58 -5.86
C ASP A 327 27.48 -1.75 -7.14
N GLN A 328 28.12 -0.58 -7.05
CA GLN A 328 28.37 0.32 -8.18
C GLN A 328 29.44 -0.23 -9.11
#